data_ca85261971953502bf0e0a6539946f16
#
_entry.id   ca85261971953502bf0e0a6539946f16
#
_cell.length_a   1.000
_cell.length_b   1.000
_cell.length_c   1.000
_cell.angle_alpha   90.00
_cell.angle_beta   90.00
_cell.angle_gamma   90.00
#
_symmetry.space_group_name_H-M   'P 1'
#
loop_
_entity.id
_entity.type
_entity.pdbx_description
1 polymer ?
#
loop_
_entity_poly.entity_id
_entity_poly.type
_entity_poly.pdbx_seq_one_letter_code
_entity_poly.pdbx_strand_id
1 'polypeptide(L)'
;LFRSIVELSKYVILTLMVIYTFHCFYLVKQQSEEERNESLRQQLMLIFFMDFTAFLVIYLKTGKFQVVLFYIEMMAFFAGIQILYRIFYKKASILLLNNMCMLLSVGFIMLCRLDVSTATRQLVIVAGVNVVALIVPVLIRKMKFLKDLTWVYAGIGIVLLAAVFVLAKTSYGAKLSLMGIQP
;
A
#
# COMPACT_ATOMS: atom_id res chain seq x y z
N LEU A 1 -31.71 -4.56 -8.52
CA LEU A 1 -30.74 -3.59 -9.06
C LEU A 1 -29.48 -3.53 -8.22
N PHE A 2 -29.57 -3.30 -6.90
CA PHE A 2 -28.41 -3.21 -5.98
C PHE A 2 -27.55 -4.49 -5.95
N ARG A 3 -28.18 -5.66 -5.84
CA ARG A 3 -27.51 -6.97 -5.84
C ARG A 3 -26.73 -7.21 -7.14
N SER A 4 -27.29 -6.80 -8.27
CA SER A 4 -26.62 -6.90 -9.57
C SER A 4 -25.40 -5.99 -9.69
N ILE A 5 -25.45 -4.78 -9.11
CA ILE A 5 -24.28 -3.85 -9.08
C ILE A 5 -23.15 -4.45 -8.26
N VAL A 6 -23.44 -5.02 -7.10
CA VAL A 6 -22.41 -5.67 -6.24
C VAL A 6 -21.82 -6.90 -6.93
N GLU A 7 -22.62 -7.67 -7.64
CA GLU A 7 -22.11 -8.83 -8.41
C GLU A 7 -21.23 -8.39 -9.58
N LEU A 8 -21.68 -7.41 -10.34
CA LEU A 8 -20.92 -6.87 -11.48
C LEU A 8 -19.57 -6.27 -11.03
N SER A 9 -19.55 -5.56 -9.91
CA SER A 9 -18.33 -4.93 -9.40
C SER A 9 -17.20 -5.91 -9.09
N LYS A 10 -17.53 -7.14 -8.66
CA LYS A 10 -16.52 -8.19 -8.43
C LYS A 10 -15.75 -8.51 -9.71
N TYR A 11 -16.47 -8.66 -10.81
CA TYR A 11 -15.86 -8.97 -12.11
C TYR A 11 -15.07 -7.76 -12.64
N VAL A 12 -15.56 -6.54 -12.44
CA VAL A 12 -14.85 -5.32 -12.83
C VAL A 12 -13.53 -5.20 -12.06
N ILE A 13 -13.55 -5.34 -10.74
CA ILE A 13 -12.33 -5.27 -9.91
C ILE A 13 -11.34 -6.37 -10.31
N LEU A 14 -11.81 -7.61 -10.49
CA LEU A 14 -10.96 -8.72 -10.92
C LEU A 14 -10.31 -8.43 -12.28
N THR A 15 -11.09 -7.96 -13.24
CA THR A 15 -10.60 -7.61 -14.59
C THR A 15 -9.56 -6.51 -14.53
N LEU A 16 -9.78 -5.44 -13.73
CA LEU A 16 -8.81 -4.37 -13.54
C LEU A 16 -7.51 -4.86 -12.91
N MET A 17 -7.58 -5.76 -11.92
CA MET A 17 -6.39 -6.38 -11.33
C MET A 17 -5.61 -7.22 -12.34
N VAL A 18 -6.29 -7.99 -13.17
CA VAL A 18 -5.66 -8.80 -14.24
C VAL A 18 -4.98 -7.88 -15.25
N ILE A 19 -5.65 -6.84 -15.73
CA ILE A 19 -5.09 -5.86 -16.67
C ILE A 19 -3.86 -5.19 -16.04
N TYR A 20 -3.95 -4.77 -14.77
CA TYR A 20 -2.83 -4.18 -14.05
C TYR A 20 -1.61 -5.12 -14.01
N THR A 21 -1.85 -6.39 -13.72
CA THR A 21 -0.79 -7.42 -13.67
C THR A 21 -0.12 -7.58 -15.04
N PHE A 22 -0.90 -7.64 -16.12
CA PHE A 22 -0.35 -7.67 -17.49
C PHE A 22 0.49 -6.43 -17.80
N HIS A 23 0.05 -5.24 -17.40
CA HIS A 23 0.84 -4.02 -17.55
C HIS A 23 2.16 -4.05 -16.78
N CYS A 24 2.23 -4.69 -15.60
CA CYS A 24 3.49 -4.87 -14.87
C CYS A 24 4.49 -5.71 -15.68
N PHE A 25 4.07 -6.84 -16.25
CA PHE A 25 4.94 -7.68 -17.07
C PHE A 25 5.35 -6.99 -18.39
N TYR A 26 4.42 -6.27 -19.01
CA TYR A 26 4.70 -5.50 -20.22
C TYR A 26 5.79 -4.45 -20.00
N LEU A 27 5.69 -3.69 -18.89
CA LEU A 27 6.66 -2.66 -18.52
C LEU A 27 8.07 -3.17 -18.27
N VAL A 28 8.23 -4.38 -17.74
CA VAL A 28 9.56 -5.00 -17.55
C VAL A 28 10.26 -5.27 -18.88
N LYS A 29 9.50 -5.51 -19.94
CA LYS A 29 10.02 -5.83 -21.28
C LYS A 29 10.23 -4.57 -22.15
N GLN A 30 9.67 -3.42 -21.74
CA GLN A 30 9.68 -2.19 -22.54
C GLN A 30 11.03 -1.47 -22.49
N GLN A 31 11.57 -1.11 -23.64
CA GLN A 31 12.85 -0.40 -23.77
C GLN A 31 12.69 1.09 -24.04
N SER A 32 11.54 1.54 -24.61
CA SER A 32 11.27 2.95 -24.90
C SER A 32 10.86 3.70 -23.63
N GLU A 33 11.53 4.81 -23.32
CA GLU A 33 11.25 5.66 -22.16
C GLU A 33 9.85 6.32 -22.21
N GLU A 34 9.42 6.76 -23.40
CA GLU A 34 8.14 7.44 -23.58
C GLU A 34 6.97 6.46 -23.35
N GLU A 35 7.00 5.31 -24.00
CA GLU A 35 5.97 4.28 -23.86
C GLU A 35 5.93 3.74 -22.42
N ARG A 36 7.09 3.63 -21.76
CA ARG A 36 7.18 3.24 -20.36
C ARG A 36 6.48 4.23 -19.43
N ASN A 37 6.70 5.53 -19.64
CA ASN A 37 6.06 6.58 -18.83
C ASN A 37 4.54 6.62 -19.05
N GLU A 38 4.09 6.40 -20.27
CA GLU A 38 2.66 6.31 -20.58
C GLU A 38 2.02 5.10 -19.90
N SER A 39 2.64 3.94 -20.00
CA SER A 39 2.17 2.72 -19.35
C SER A 39 2.15 2.83 -17.82
N LEU A 40 3.13 3.52 -17.20
CA LEU A 40 3.13 3.82 -15.76
C LEU A 40 1.97 4.73 -15.36
N ARG A 41 1.61 5.69 -16.20
CA ARG A 41 0.44 6.55 -15.97
C ARG A 41 -0.87 5.76 -16.10
N GLN A 42 -0.96 4.87 -17.07
CA GLN A 42 -2.11 3.97 -17.23
C GLN A 42 -2.29 3.06 -16.01
N GLN A 43 -1.19 2.55 -15.42
CA GLN A 43 -1.25 1.79 -14.17
C GLN A 43 -1.87 2.60 -13.01
N LEU A 44 -1.49 3.87 -12.86
CA LEU A 44 -2.11 4.73 -11.84
C LEU A 44 -3.60 4.93 -12.08
N MET A 45 -4.03 5.08 -13.33
CA MET A 45 -5.44 5.16 -13.66
C MET A 45 -6.19 3.86 -13.33
N LEU A 46 -5.59 2.70 -13.60
CA LEU A 46 -6.19 1.41 -13.24
C LEU A 46 -6.38 1.27 -11.72
N ILE A 47 -5.40 1.68 -10.91
CA ILE A 47 -5.53 1.71 -9.45
C ILE A 47 -6.70 2.61 -9.05
N PHE A 48 -6.76 3.84 -9.60
CA PHE A 48 -7.82 4.79 -9.32
C PHE A 48 -9.21 4.21 -9.63
N PHE A 49 -9.40 3.61 -10.81
CA PHE A 49 -10.69 3.02 -11.20
C PHE A 49 -11.06 1.83 -10.34
N MET A 50 -10.08 1.01 -9.97
CA MET A 50 -10.29 -0.13 -9.07
C MET A 50 -10.76 0.35 -7.70
N ASP A 51 -10.07 1.33 -7.12
CA ASP A 51 -10.39 1.90 -5.83
C ASP A 51 -11.75 2.58 -5.84
N PHE A 52 -12.01 3.41 -6.86
CA PHE A 52 -13.30 4.07 -7.01
C PHE A 52 -14.45 3.05 -7.04
N THR A 53 -14.31 1.98 -7.84
CA THR A 53 -15.33 0.93 -7.95
C THR A 53 -15.54 0.22 -6.61
N ALA A 54 -14.45 -0.12 -5.92
CA ALA A 54 -14.51 -0.83 -4.64
C ALA A 54 -15.15 0.01 -3.53
N PHE A 55 -14.71 1.27 -3.36
CA PHE A 55 -15.24 2.18 -2.35
C PHE A 55 -16.66 2.62 -2.63
N LEU A 56 -17.04 2.79 -3.91
CA LEU A 56 -18.42 3.03 -4.30
C LEU A 56 -19.34 1.89 -3.84
N VAL A 57 -18.93 0.65 -4.04
CA VAL A 57 -19.71 -0.53 -3.62
C VAL A 57 -19.80 -0.63 -2.10
N ILE A 58 -18.70 -0.37 -1.37
CA ILE A 58 -18.70 -0.35 0.09
C ILE A 58 -19.65 0.73 0.60
N TYR A 59 -19.60 1.93 0.01
CA TYR A 59 -20.50 3.04 0.36
C TYR A 59 -21.96 2.69 0.10
N LEU A 60 -22.28 2.17 -1.08
CA LEU A 60 -23.65 1.76 -1.41
C LEU A 60 -24.17 0.67 -0.48
N LYS A 61 -23.30 -0.21 0.02
CA LYS A 61 -23.68 -1.29 0.94
C LYS A 61 -23.85 -0.82 2.37
N THR A 62 -23.03 0.10 2.85
CA THR A 62 -23.00 0.53 4.25
C THR A 62 -23.80 1.80 4.51
N GLY A 63 -23.99 2.66 3.50
CA GLY A 63 -24.57 3.99 3.63
C GLY A 63 -23.76 4.98 4.47
N LYS A 64 -22.54 4.60 4.89
CA LYS A 64 -21.71 5.42 5.80
C LYS A 64 -20.87 6.41 5.01
N PHE A 65 -21.09 7.71 5.21
CA PHE A 65 -20.29 8.76 4.58
C PHE A 65 -18.80 8.71 4.95
N GLN A 66 -18.45 8.12 6.09
CA GLN A 66 -17.08 7.90 6.52
C GLN A 66 -16.24 7.10 5.51
N VAL A 67 -16.86 6.20 4.72
CA VAL A 67 -16.19 5.45 3.63
C VAL A 67 -15.70 6.40 2.54
N VAL A 68 -16.50 7.42 2.20
CA VAL A 68 -16.13 8.42 1.19
C VAL A 68 -14.99 9.29 1.68
N LEU A 69 -15.03 9.73 2.94
CA LEU A 69 -13.94 10.50 3.56
C LEU A 69 -12.64 9.70 3.56
N PHE A 70 -12.69 8.45 3.99
CA PHE A 70 -11.52 7.57 3.98
C PHE A 70 -10.95 7.37 2.57
N TYR A 71 -11.79 7.22 1.55
CA TYR A 71 -11.34 7.14 0.15
C TYR A 71 -10.56 8.39 -0.28
N ILE A 72 -11.07 9.58 0.07
CA ILE A 72 -10.40 10.86 -0.23
C ILE A 72 -9.05 10.95 0.48
N GLU A 73 -8.99 10.60 1.78
CA GLU A 73 -7.75 10.58 2.56
C GLU A 73 -6.71 9.61 1.96
N MET A 74 -7.14 8.41 1.57
CA MET A 74 -6.29 7.41 0.93
C MET A 74 -5.74 7.90 -0.42
N MET A 75 -6.61 8.51 -1.25
CA MET A 75 -6.18 9.05 -2.55
C MET A 75 -5.21 10.23 -2.41
N ALA A 76 -5.46 11.12 -1.45
CA ALA A 76 -4.54 12.20 -1.12
C ALA A 76 -3.18 11.66 -0.63
N PHE A 77 -3.18 10.62 0.18
CA PHE A 77 -1.97 9.93 0.63
C PHE A 77 -1.19 9.31 -0.54
N PHE A 78 -1.84 8.61 -1.47
CA PHE A 78 -1.18 8.03 -2.64
C PHE A 78 -0.58 9.10 -3.55
N ALA A 79 -1.32 10.20 -3.80
CA ALA A 79 -0.80 11.33 -4.55
C ALA A 79 0.41 11.96 -3.85
N GLY A 80 0.34 12.14 -2.53
CA GLY A 80 1.43 12.65 -1.70
C GLY A 80 2.69 11.79 -1.81
N ILE A 81 2.58 10.47 -1.70
CA ILE A 81 3.70 9.55 -1.87
C ILE A 81 4.31 9.69 -3.27
N GLN A 82 3.49 9.67 -4.32
CA GLN A 82 3.96 9.80 -5.69
C GLN A 82 4.76 11.09 -5.92
N ILE A 83 4.28 12.21 -5.38
CA ILE A 83 4.95 13.50 -5.48
C ILE A 83 6.26 13.51 -4.67
N LEU A 84 6.22 13.05 -3.41
CA LEU A 84 7.38 13.04 -2.52
C LEU A 84 8.52 12.19 -3.10
N TYR A 85 8.23 10.99 -3.56
CA TYR A 85 9.26 10.13 -4.15
C TYR A 85 9.84 10.69 -5.44
N ARG A 86 9.05 11.37 -6.28
CA ARG A 86 9.55 12.04 -7.49
C ARG A 86 10.47 13.22 -7.16
N ILE A 87 10.20 13.95 -6.08
CA ILE A 87 11.03 15.10 -5.66
C ILE A 87 12.32 14.62 -5.02
N PHE A 88 12.24 13.71 -4.04
CA PHE A 88 13.41 13.30 -3.26
C PHE A 88 14.25 12.22 -3.94
N TYR A 89 13.65 11.36 -4.76
CA TYR A 89 14.30 10.20 -5.38
C TYR A 89 14.04 10.10 -6.87
N LYS A 90 14.62 11.01 -7.65
CA LYS A 90 14.48 11.04 -9.13
C LYS A 90 14.86 9.72 -9.84
N LYS A 91 15.67 8.86 -9.18
CA LYS A 91 16.08 7.56 -9.71
C LYS A 91 15.26 6.38 -9.15
N ALA A 92 14.24 6.64 -8.33
CA ALA A 92 13.38 5.58 -7.83
C ALA A 92 12.54 4.99 -8.96
N SER A 93 12.35 3.65 -8.90
CA SER A 93 11.48 2.98 -9.86
C SER A 93 10.02 3.32 -9.59
N ILE A 94 9.40 4.07 -10.51
CA ILE A 94 7.97 4.41 -10.44
C ILE A 94 7.10 3.15 -10.49
N LEU A 95 7.54 2.11 -11.20
CA LEU A 95 6.85 0.82 -11.22
C LEU A 95 6.75 0.20 -9.83
N LEU A 96 7.84 0.24 -9.05
CA LEU A 96 7.83 -0.26 -7.67
C LEU A 96 6.86 0.53 -6.80
N LEU A 97 6.82 1.84 -6.99
CA LEU A 97 5.92 2.75 -6.26
C LEU A 97 4.45 2.48 -6.59
N ASN A 98 4.13 2.27 -7.87
CA ASN A 98 2.78 1.90 -8.31
C ASN A 98 2.35 0.56 -7.71
N ASN A 99 3.25 -0.45 -7.72
CA ASN A 99 2.97 -1.76 -7.12
C ASN A 99 2.73 -1.65 -5.60
N MET A 100 3.48 -0.80 -4.91
CA MET A 100 3.25 -0.52 -3.49
C MET A 100 1.87 0.10 -3.28
N CYS A 101 1.50 1.11 -4.07
CA CYS A 101 0.17 1.72 -4.00
C CYS A 101 -0.94 0.70 -4.27
N MET A 102 -0.77 -0.18 -5.27
CA MET A 102 -1.74 -1.23 -5.60
C MET A 102 -1.96 -2.20 -4.44
N LEU A 103 -0.88 -2.66 -3.80
CA LEU A 103 -0.97 -3.57 -2.65
C LEU A 103 -1.61 -2.90 -1.43
N LEU A 104 -1.25 -1.65 -1.15
CA LEU A 104 -1.87 -0.86 -0.08
C LEU A 104 -3.35 -0.63 -0.34
N SER A 105 -3.72 -0.33 -1.59
CA SER A 105 -5.10 -0.16 -2.03
C SER A 105 -5.95 -1.39 -1.72
N VAL A 106 -5.51 -2.58 -2.15
CA VAL A 106 -6.20 -3.83 -1.84
C VAL A 106 -6.34 -4.03 -0.32
N GLY A 107 -5.27 -3.77 0.44
CA GLY A 107 -5.29 -3.84 1.90
C GLY A 107 -6.31 -2.89 2.52
N PHE A 108 -6.35 -1.64 2.09
CA PHE A 108 -7.29 -0.63 2.61
C PHE A 108 -8.74 -0.92 2.22
N ILE A 109 -9.01 -1.43 1.02
CA ILE A 109 -10.34 -1.87 0.61
C ILE A 109 -10.84 -2.98 1.57
N MET A 110 -10.00 -3.96 1.88
CA MET A 110 -10.35 -5.05 2.78
C MET A 110 -10.59 -4.56 4.21
N LEU A 111 -9.72 -3.71 4.75
CA LEU A 111 -9.86 -3.13 6.09
C LEU A 111 -11.11 -2.24 6.19
N CYS A 112 -11.32 -1.35 5.22
CA CYS A 112 -12.49 -0.46 5.21
C CYS A 112 -13.81 -1.24 5.13
N ARG A 113 -13.82 -2.38 4.44
CA ARG A 113 -14.97 -3.28 4.39
C ARG A 113 -15.31 -3.89 5.75
N LEU A 114 -14.31 -4.14 6.58
CA LEU A 114 -14.47 -4.72 7.93
C LEU A 114 -14.81 -3.63 8.94
N ASP A 115 -13.98 -2.60 9.03
CA ASP A 115 -14.15 -1.48 9.94
C ASP A 115 -13.38 -0.24 9.45
N VAL A 116 -14.09 0.86 9.24
CA VAL A 116 -13.51 2.13 8.75
C VAL A 116 -12.51 2.71 9.75
N SER A 117 -12.78 2.58 11.07
CA SER A 117 -11.91 3.16 12.09
C SER A 117 -10.54 2.45 12.11
N THR A 118 -10.52 1.14 11.94
CA THR A 118 -9.30 0.35 11.80
C THR A 118 -8.54 0.72 10.53
N ALA A 119 -9.24 0.92 9.41
CA ALA A 119 -8.64 1.36 8.15
C ALA A 119 -7.96 2.73 8.28
N THR A 120 -8.62 3.71 8.92
CA THR A 120 -8.05 5.04 9.16
C THR A 120 -6.81 4.97 10.06
N ARG A 121 -6.86 4.19 11.14
CA ARG A 121 -5.70 3.96 12.01
C ARG A 121 -4.52 3.37 11.24
N GLN A 122 -4.78 2.38 10.40
CA GLN A 122 -3.76 1.77 9.57
C GLN A 122 -3.17 2.74 8.55
N LEU A 123 -3.98 3.61 7.94
CA LEU A 123 -3.51 4.65 7.03
C LEU A 123 -2.51 5.60 7.72
N VAL A 124 -2.79 6.03 8.95
CA VAL A 124 -1.89 6.89 9.74
C VAL A 124 -0.57 6.17 10.03
N ILE A 125 -0.62 4.88 10.41
CA ILE A 125 0.60 4.09 10.65
C ILE A 125 1.42 3.98 9.36
N VAL A 126 0.81 3.64 8.24
CA VAL A 126 1.48 3.53 6.94
C VAL A 126 2.07 4.88 6.50
N ALA A 127 1.38 5.98 6.74
CA ALA A 127 1.90 7.33 6.47
C ALA A 127 3.17 7.61 7.29
N GLY A 128 3.16 7.31 8.60
CA GLY A 128 4.32 7.45 9.47
C GLY A 128 5.51 6.60 9.01
N VAL A 129 5.27 5.33 8.66
CA VAL A 129 6.29 4.42 8.15
C VAL A 129 6.87 4.92 6.82
N ASN A 130 6.05 5.49 5.93
CA ASN A 130 6.52 6.07 4.68
C ASN A 130 7.45 7.28 4.90
N VAL A 131 7.16 8.13 5.88
CA VAL A 131 8.06 9.24 6.25
C VAL A 131 9.42 8.70 6.71
N VAL A 132 9.42 7.68 7.58
CA VAL A 132 10.66 7.01 8.01
C VAL A 132 11.39 6.40 6.81
N ALA A 133 10.68 5.71 5.92
CA ALA A 133 11.26 5.11 4.71
C ALA A 133 11.92 6.13 3.78
N LEU A 134 11.41 7.37 3.71
CA LEU A 134 12.05 8.46 2.96
C LEU A 134 13.39 8.90 3.57
N ILE A 135 13.56 8.76 4.88
CA ILE A 135 14.79 9.17 5.58
C ILE A 135 15.90 8.11 5.41
N VAL A 136 15.54 6.83 5.35
CA VAL A 136 16.49 5.69 5.32
C VAL A 136 17.55 5.80 4.20
N PRO A 137 17.23 6.08 2.92
CA PRO A 137 18.26 6.17 1.88
C PRO A 137 19.22 7.35 2.08
N VAL A 138 18.75 8.45 2.66
CA VAL A 138 19.60 9.61 3.03
C VAL A 138 20.57 9.22 4.12
N LEU A 139 20.08 8.50 5.13
CA LEU A 139 20.88 7.99 6.24
C LEU A 139 21.96 7.03 5.77
N ILE A 140 21.60 6.05 4.93
CA ILE A 140 22.54 5.07 4.36
C ILE A 140 23.63 5.74 3.51
N ARG A 141 23.28 6.80 2.75
CA ARG A 141 24.28 7.54 1.96
C ARG A 141 25.28 8.29 2.82
N LYS A 142 24.85 8.86 3.96
CA LYS A 142 25.73 9.62 4.87
C LYS A 142 26.58 8.72 5.78
N MET A 143 26.08 7.54 6.13
CA MET A 143 26.70 6.65 7.11
C MET A 143 27.24 5.40 6.42
N LYS A 144 28.48 5.47 5.87
CA LYS A 144 29.16 4.31 5.25
C LYS A 144 29.32 3.14 6.23
N PHE A 145 29.41 3.42 7.52
CA PHE A 145 29.45 2.47 8.62
C PHE A 145 28.24 1.52 8.70
N LEU A 146 27.08 1.94 8.21
CA LEU A 146 25.86 1.10 8.17
C LEU A 146 26.00 -0.16 7.31
N LYS A 147 26.90 -0.17 6.31
CA LYS A 147 27.15 -1.34 5.47
C LYS A 147 27.84 -2.47 6.23
N ASP A 148 28.68 -2.11 7.19
CA ASP A 148 29.49 -3.09 7.95
C ASP A 148 28.72 -3.71 9.12
N LEU A 149 27.55 -3.14 9.44
CA LEU A 149 26.69 -3.56 10.55
C LEU A 149 25.62 -4.60 10.18
N THR A 150 25.76 -5.29 9.03
CA THR A 150 24.78 -6.28 8.57
C THR A 150 24.44 -7.34 9.61
N TRP A 151 25.45 -7.83 10.33
CA TRP A 151 25.28 -8.82 11.40
C TRP A 151 24.56 -8.28 12.63
N VAL A 152 24.74 -6.98 12.93
CA VAL A 152 24.03 -6.31 14.03
C VAL A 152 22.55 -6.17 13.71
N TYR A 153 22.22 -5.80 12.45
CA TYR A 153 20.81 -5.74 12.02
C TYR A 153 20.12 -7.11 12.04
N ALA A 154 20.85 -8.15 11.58
CA ALA A 154 20.35 -9.52 11.64
C ALA A 154 20.08 -9.94 13.09
N GLY A 155 21.01 -9.65 14.01
CA GLY A 155 20.86 -9.93 15.44
C GLY A 155 19.67 -9.19 16.05
N ILE A 156 19.55 -7.89 15.81
CA ILE A 156 18.42 -7.06 16.28
C ILE A 156 17.11 -7.59 15.72
N GLY A 157 17.06 -7.93 14.42
CA GLY A 157 15.87 -8.49 13.80
C GLY A 157 15.41 -9.80 14.44
N ILE A 158 16.34 -10.71 14.72
CA ILE A 158 16.05 -11.99 15.41
C ILE A 158 15.56 -11.73 16.85
N VAL A 159 16.20 -10.83 17.58
CA VAL A 159 15.78 -10.48 18.95
C VAL A 159 14.38 -9.87 18.96
N LEU A 160 14.07 -8.94 18.03
CA LEU A 160 12.75 -8.35 17.92
C LEU A 160 11.69 -9.42 17.56
N LEU A 161 12.01 -10.33 16.64
CA LEU A 161 11.12 -11.41 16.28
C LEU A 161 10.84 -12.35 17.46
N ALA A 162 11.89 -12.72 18.21
CA ALA A 162 11.76 -13.52 19.41
C ALA A 162 10.95 -12.79 20.50
N ALA A 163 11.16 -11.48 20.67
CA ALA A 163 10.39 -10.67 21.61
C ALA A 163 8.89 -10.64 21.24
N VAL A 164 8.56 -10.49 19.96
CA VAL A 164 7.16 -10.60 19.49
C VAL A 164 6.60 -11.98 19.79
N PHE A 165 7.36 -13.04 19.54
CA PHE A 165 6.92 -14.42 19.78
C PHE A 165 6.64 -14.70 21.27
N VAL A 166 7.44 -14.14 22.17
CA VAL A 166 7.33 -14.37 23.63
C VAL A 166 6.31 -13.43 24.28
N LEU A 167 6.34 -12.13 23.93
CA LEU A 167 5.60 -11.07 24.61
C LEU A 167 4.25 -10.74 23.98
N ALA A 168 4.00 -11.15 22.74
CA ALA A 168 2.75 -10.85 22.06
C ALA A 168 1.56 -11.56 22.70
N LYS A 169 0.48 -10.81 22.91
CA LYS A 169 -0.79 -11.38 23.37
C LYS A 169 -1.41 -12.25 22.28
N THR A 170 -1.91 -13.40 22.68
CA THR A 170 -2.68 -14.27 21.77
C THR A 170 -4.06 -13.65 21.49
N SER A 171 -4.34 -13.42 20.21
CA SER A 171 -5.66 -13.04 19.73
C SER A 171 -6.07 -14.05 18.65
N TYR A 172 -7.26 -14.63 18.81
CA TYR A 172 -7.76 -15.69 17.89
C TYR A 172 -6.80 -16.87 17.67
N GLY A 173 -6.02 -17.26 18.71
CA GLY A 173 -5.07 -18.39 18.63
C GLY A 173 -3.72 -18.05 17.98
N ALA A 174 -3.49 -16.82 17.53
CA ALA A 174 -2.22 -16.35 17.01
C ALA A 174 -1.64 -15.20 17.85
N LYS A 175 -0.31 -15.16 18.02
CA LYS A 175 0.39 -14.08 18.70
C LYS A 175 0.59 -12.91 17.73
N LEU A 176 -0.35 -11.96 17.69
CA LEU A 176 -0.47 -10.98 16.62
C LEU A 176 -0.13 -9.52 17.02
N SER A 177 -0.02 -9.19 18.30
CA SER A 177 0.21 -7.79 18.68
C SER A 177 1.08 -7.61 19.91
N LEU A 178 2.00 -6.67 19.84
CA LEU A 178 2.77 -6.13 20.96
C LEU A 178 2.23 -4.72 21.25
N MET A 179 1.71 -4.47 22.46
CA MET A 179 1.13 -3.19 22.88
C MET A 179 0.00 -2.64 21.98
N GLY A 180 -0.74 -3.52 21.27
CA GLY A 180 -1.84 -3.09 20.39
C GLY A 180 -1.40 -2.63 18.99
N ILE A 181 -0.12 -2.71 18.67
CA ILE A 181 0.43 -2.50 17.33
C ILE A 181 0.58 -3.88 16.69
N GLN A 182 -0.09 -4.10 15.56
CA GLN A 182 0.13 -5.30 14.76
C GLN A 182 1.42 -5.12 13.97
N PRO A 183 2.32 -6.11 13.95
CA PRO A 183 3.51 -6.08 13.11
C PRO A 183 3.16 -6.12 11.64
#